data_8ca0c13cea5330dbdfa637e05e5dedba
#
_entry.id   8ca0c13cea5330dbdfa637e05e5dedba
#
_cell.length_a   1.000
_cell.length_b   1.000
_cell.length_c   1.000
_cell.angle_alpha   90.00
_cell.angle_beta   90.00
_cell.angle_gamma   90.00
#
_symmetry.space_group_name_H-M   'P 1'
#
loop_
_entity.id
_entity.type
_entity.pdbx_description
1 polymer ?
#
loop_
_entity_poly.entity_id
_entity_poly.type
_entity_poly.pdbx_seq_one_letter_code
_entity_poly.pdbx_strand_id
1 'polypeptide(L)'
;MILSPGTFLRVGVLLLLAVILQLSFLSQLGILGGHIDLVVLAVAACAYYGGSEAGCATGFAAGFLLDLASGATMGVTSLVLTAVGYGVGRFREVRDPSHGLLPLAVGAAATGGFVVAFAAVSFMLDVGASVSPLVIRDAIVTTLLNALFALPVFTGSRKLLRPALKVDPLELRRRRRPPRETGPLGLRGLEV
;
A
#
# COMPACT_ATOMS: atom_id res chain seq x y z
N MET A 1 -12.56 -10.83 3.49
CA MET A 1 -11.31 -11.55 3.86
C MET A 1 -11.30 -11.76 5.37
N ILE A 2 -11.28 -13.01 5.85
CA ILE A 2 -11.16 -13.28 7.30
C ILE A 2 -9.67 -13.14 7.60
N LEU A 3 -9.27 -11.95 8.06
CA LEU A 3 -7.91 -11.69 8.50
C LEU A 3 -7.66 -12.51 9.78
N SER A 4 -6.78 -13.50 9.71
CA SER A 4 -6.40 -14.25 10.92
C SER A 4 -5.72 -13.30 11.91
N PRO A 5 -5.90 -13.48 13.24
CA PRO A 5 -5.30 -12.60 14.25
C PRO A 5 -3.78 -12.50 14.10
N GLY A 6 -3.12 -13.55 13.60
CA GLY A 6 -1.69 -13.53 13.30
C GLY A 6 -1.30 -12.59 12.15
N THR A 7 -2.22 -12.30 11.21
CA THR A 7 -1.99 -11.34 10.14
C THR A 7 -2.03 -9.91 10.66
N PHE A 8 -3.00 -9.60 11.51
CA PHE A 8 -3.09 -8.30 12.18
C PHE A 8 -1.83 -7.98 12.98
N LEU A 9 -1.35 -8.95 13.75
CA LEU A 9 -0.12 -8.77 14.54
C LEU A 9 1.09 -8.47 13.64
N ARG A 10 1.27 -9.20 12.55
CA ARG A 10 2.38 -8.99 11.61
C ARG A 10 2.31 -7.66 10.90
N VAL A 11 1.13 -7.26 10.45
CA VAL A 11 0.92 -5.94 9.82
C VAL A 11 1.18 -4.85 10.85
N GLY A 12 0.67 -4.98 12.07
CA GLY A 12 0.91 -4.02 13.15
C GLY A 12 2.39 -3.87 13.47
N VAL A 13 3.13 -4.97 13.59
CA VAL A 13 4.59 -4.96 13.80
C VAL A 13 5.33 -4.30 12.64
N LEU A 14 4.94 -4.58 11.40
CA LEU A 14 5.53 -3.97 10.21
C LEU A 14 5.33 -2.45 10.21
N LEU A 15 4.10 -1.99 10.49
CA LEU A 15 3.79 -0.56 10.53
C LEU A 15 4.52 0.14 11.68
N LEU A 16 4.53 -0.46 12.85
CA LEU A 16 5.23 0.09 14.01
C LEU A 16 6.74 0.19 13.77
N LEU A 17 7.35 -0.84 13.18
CA LEU A 17 8.74 -0.83 12.75
C LEU A 17 9.00 0.27 11.70
N ALA A 18 8.12 0.42 10.72
CA ALA A 18 8.24 1.45 9.69
C ALA A 18 8.20 2.85 10.31
N VAL A 19 7.27 3.12 11.24
CA VAL A 19 7.15 4.41 11.93
C VAL A 19 8.38 4.70 12.78
N ILE A 20 8.82 3.73 13.59
CA ILE A 20 10.02 3.90 14.43
C ILE A 20 11.25 4.16 13.56
N LEU A 21 11.45 3.38 12.49
CA LEU A 21 12.60 3.53 11.61
C LEU A 21 12.58 4.87 10.87
N GLN A 22 11.40 5.33 10.46
CA GLN A 22 11.22 6.61 9.81
C GLN A 22 11.59 7.77 10.74
N LEU A 23 11.08 7.78 11.97
CA LEU A 23 11.31 8.85 12.92
C LEU A 23 12.73 8.84 13.49
N SER A 24 13.30 7.65 13.74
CA SER A 24 14.63 7.54 14.36
C SER A 24 15.80 7.76 13.40
N PHE A 25 15.66 7.32 12.16
CA PHE A 25 16.79 7.27 11.24
C PHE A 25 16.53 8.02 9.91
N LEU A 26 15.42 7.72 9.24
CA LEU A 26 15.19 8.22 7.88
C LEU A 26 14.82 9.70 7.83
N SER A 27 14.20 10.23 8.87
CA SER A 27 13.89 11.68 8.96
C SER A 27 15.15 12.56 9.00
N GLN A 28 16.29 11.97 9.39
CA GLN A 28 17.57 12.67 9.45
C GLN A 28 18.40 12.52 8.18
N LEU A 29 18.03 11.59 7.29
CA LEU A 29 18.70 11.36 6.01
C LEU A 29 18.03 12.20 4.91
N GLY A 30 18.30 13.49 4.90
CA GLY A 30 17.95 14.36 3.77
C GLY A 30 18.96 14.20 2.63
N ILE A 31 18.54 13.59 1.51
CA ILE A 31 19.36 13.46 0.30
C ILE A 31 18.86 14.48 -0.72
N LEU A 32 19.64 15.49 -1.02
CA LEU A 32 19.30 16.57 -1.96
C LEU A 32 17.98 17.30 -1.64
N GLY A 33 17.58 17.37 -0.37
CA GLY A 33 16.32 17.97 0.08
C GLY A 33 15.14 16.98 0.15
N GLY A 34 15.24 15.83 -0.49
CA GLY A 34 14.23 14.77 -0.37
C GLY A 34 14.52 13.81 0.79
N HIS A 35 13.49 13.08 1.22
CA HIS A 35 13.58 12.10 2.30
C HIS A 35 12.88 10.80 1.91
N ILE A 36 13.22 9.73 2.60
CA ILE A 36 12.62 8.42 2.35
C ILE A 36 11.41 8.24 3.28
N ASP A 37 10.22 8.08 2.69
CA ASP A 37 8.97 7.86 3.42
C ASP A 37 8.65 6.37 3.50
N LEU A 38 9.29 5.69 4.44
CA LEU A 38 9.12 4.24 4.63
C LEU A 38 7.69 3.86 5.00
N VAL A 39 7.00 4.72 5.75
CA VAL A 39 5.61 4.46 6.17
C VAL A 39 4.68 4.47 4.97
N VAL A 40 4.83 5.42 4.04
CA VAL A 40 4.06 5.46 2.78
C VAL A 40 4.27 4.19 1.98
N LEU A 41 5.53 3.74 1.85
CA LEU A 41 5.88 2.51 1.13
C LEU A 41 5.34 1.25 1.82
N ALA A 42 5.38 1.20 3.15
CA ALA A 42 4.84 0.07 3.92
C ALA A 42 3.31 -0.03 3.76
N VAL A 43 2.61 1.11 3.84
CA VAL A 43 1.15 1.17 3.60
C VAL A 43 0.82 0.78 2.15
N ALA A 44 1.56 1.31 1.17
CA ALA A 44 1.39 0.94 -0.24
C ALA A 44 1.61 -0.56 -0.48
N ALA A 45 2.62 -1.16 0.17
CA ALA A 45 2.86 -2.60 0.08
C ALA A 45 1.75 -3.42 0.74
N CYS A 46 1.26 -3.01 1.92
CA CYS A 46 0.12 -3.66 2.59
C CYS A 46 -1.16 -3.57 1.74
N ALA A 47 -1.44 -2.41 1.16
CA ALA A 47 -2.56 -2.18 0.25
C ALA A 47 -2.44 -3.03 -1.03
N TYR A 48 -1.25 -3.07 -1.61
CA TYR A 48 -0.99 -3.86 -2.81
C TYR A 48 -1.19 -5.36 -2.62
N TYR A 49 -0.85 -5.91 -1.46
CA TYR A 49 -1.03 -7.34 -1.17
C TYR A 49 -2.36 -7.66 -0.50
N GLY A 50 -2.94 -6.73 0.27
CA GLY A 50 -4.14 -6.93 1.07
C GLY A 50 -5.44 -6.44 0.42
N GLY A 51 -5.36 -5.57 -0.62
CA GLY A 51 -6.52 -4.94 -1.25
C GLY A 51 -6.92 -3.61 -0.59
N SER A 52 -8.02 -3.02 -1.09
CA SER A 52 -8.46 -1.67 -0.72
C SER A 52 -8.84 -1.54 0.76
N GLU A 53 -9.52 -2.53 1.33
CA GLU A 53 -9.91 -2.53 2.75
C GLU A 53 -8.68 -2.55 3.68
N ALA A 54 -7.71 -3.44 3.37
CA ALA A 54 -6.46 -3.51 4.12
C ALA A 54 -5.64 -2.23 3.97
N GLY A 55 -5.64 -1.64 2.77
CA GLY A 55 -5.00 -0.36 2.48
C GLY A 55 -5.57 0.79 3.32
N CYS A 56 -6.89 0.89 3.41
CA CYS A 56 -7.58 1.86 4.28
C CYS A 56 -7.19 1.69 5.74
N ALA A 57 -7.32 0.46 6.26
CA ALA A 57 -7.07 0.18 7.67
C ALA A 57 -5.60 0.42 8.06
N THR A 58 -4.67 -0.02 7.22
CA THR A 58 -3.23 0.17 7.45
C THR A 58 -2.82 1.62 7.26
N GLY A 59 -3.38 2.33 6.28
CA GLY A 59 -3.15 3.76 6.05
C GLY A 59 -3.61 4.61 7.24
N PHE A 60 -4.82 4.33 7.74
CA PHE A 60 -5.34 5.00 8.92
C PHE A 60 -4.46 4.76 10.15
N ALA A 61 -4.17 3.49 10.46
CA ALA A 61 -3.38 3.13 11.63
C ALA A 61 -1.95 3.71 11.58
N ALA A 62 -1.28 3.59 10.42
CA ALA A 62 0.07 4.11 10.25
C ALA A 62 0.12 5.64 10.32
N GLY A 63 -0.83 6.32 9.68
CA GLY A 63 -0.93 7.77 9.72
C GLY A 63 -1.23 8.30 11.12
N PHE A 64 -2.13 7.63 11.83
CA PHE A 64 -2.45 7.99 13.21
C PHE A 64 -1.25 7.84 14.14
N LEU A 65 -0.50 6.73 14.01
CA LEU A 65 0.74 6.53 14.75
C LEU A 65 1.80 7.59 14.41
N LEU A 66 1.89 7.97 13.14
CA LEU A 66 2.85 8.98 12.68
C LEU A 66 2.48 10.37 13.20
N ASP A 67 1.21 10.77 13.12
CA ASP A 67 0.72 12.04 13.64
C ASP A 67 0.94 12.14 15.17
N LEU A 68 0.66 11.05 15.89
CA LEU A 68 0.85 10.99 17.33
C LEU A 68 2.34 11.10 17.71
N ALA A 69 3.21 10.43 16.97
CA ALA A 69 4.63 10.38 17.28
C ALA A 69 5.40 11.63 16.83
N SER A 70 4.94 12.31 15.77
CA SER A 70 5.57 13.55 15.27
C SER A 70 5.04 14.82 15.94
N GLY A 71 3.94 14.73 16.71
CA GLY A 71 3.30 15.90 17.31
C GLY A 71 2.70 16.88 16.30
N ALA A 72 2.49 16.44 15.06
CA ALA A 72 1.89 17.22 13.98
C ALA A 72 0.38 17.39 14.18
N THR A 73 -0.26 18.13 13.27
CA THR A 73 -1.73 18.27 13.28
C THR A 73 -2.38 16.90 13.14
N MET A 74 -3.02 16.44 14.21
CA MET A 74 -3.63 15.11 14.28
C MET A 74 -4.66 14.89 13.17
N GLY A 75 -4.53 13.76 12.47
CA GLY A 75 -5.48 13.28 11.48
C GLY A 75 -5.13 13.61 10.03
N VAL A 76 -4.25 14.57 9.77
CA VAL A 76 -3.89 14.95 8.39
C VAL A 76 -3.17 13.81 7.69
N THR A 77 -2.10 13.30 8.28
CA THR A 77 -1.35 12.17 7.71
C THR A 77 -2.20 10.91 7.66
N SER A 78 -3.02 10.69 8.69
CA SER A 78 -3.96 9.56 8.77
C SER A 78 -4.95 9.58 7.60
N LEU A 79 -5.57 10.72 7.32
CA LEU A 79 -6.53 10.88 6.23
C LEU A 79 -5.87 10.65 4.86
N VAL A 80 -4.71 11.28 4.65
CA VAL A 80 -3.99 11.17 3.38
C VAL A 80 -3.51 9.75 3.15
N LEU A 81 -2.90 9.09 4.16
CA LEU A 81 -2.45 7.70 4.03
C LEU A 81 -3.60 6.71 3.83
N THR A 82 -4.77 7.00 4.42
CA THR A 82 -5.98 6.21 4.18
C THR A 82 -6.41 6.29 2.72
N ALA A 83 -6.44 7.51 2.15
CA ALA A 83 -6.81 7.72 0.76
C ALA A 83 -5.81 7.07 -0.21
N VAL A 84 -4.50 7.23 0.05
CA VAL A 84 -3.44 6.60 -0.74
C VAL A 84 -3.50 5.06 -0.64
N GLY A 85 -3.66 4.52 0.56
CA GLY A 85 -3.79 3.07 0.79
C GLY A 85 -5.01 2.49 0.08
N TYR A 86 -6.15 3.18 0.15
CA TYR A 86 -7.34 2.79 -0.62
C TYR A 86 -7.08 2.80 -2.12
N GLY A 87 -6.50 3.88 -2.65
CA GLY A 87 -6.21 4.05 -4.06
C GLY A 87 -5.29 2.96 -4.61
N VAL A 88 -4.20 2.65 -3.90
CA VAL A 88 -3.27 1.57 -4.26
C VAL A 88 -3.96 0.21 -4.23
N GLY A 89 -4.73 -0.08 -3.19
CA GLY A 89 -5.47 -1.33 -3.07
C GLY A 89 -6.50 -1.49 -4.19
N ARG A 90 -7.24 -0.43 -4.49
CA ARG A 90 -8.23 -0.41 -5.56
C ARG A 90 -7.60 -0.57 -6.95
N PHE A 91 -6.47 0.09 -7.18
CA PHE A 91 -5.72 -0.08 -8.43
C PHE A 91 -5.33 -1.54 -8.66
N ARG A 92 -4.88 -2.23 -7.61
CA ARG A 92 -4.53 -3.64 -7.71
C ARG A 92 -5.73 -4.55 -7.94
N GLU A 93 -6.90 -4.25 -7.39
CA GLU A 93 -8.12 -5.03 -7.60
C GLU A 93 -8.60 -4.98 -9.05
N VAL A 94 -8.32 -3.89 -9.75
CA VAL A 94 -8.74 -3.67 -11.15
C VAL A 94 -7.72 -4.20 -12.15
N ARG A 95 -6.44 -4.28 -11.80
CA ARG A 95 -5.36 -4.70 -12.70
C ARG A 95 -4.64 -5.94 -12.19
N ASP A 96 -4.50 -6.94 -13.07
CA ASP A 96 -3.65 -8.10 -12.81
C ASP A 96 -2.16 -7.73 -12.83
N PRO A 97 -1.40 -8.11 -11.81
CA PRO A 97 0.02 -7.78 -11.71
C PRO A 97 0.86 -8.67 -12.62
N SER A 98 0.98 -8.30 -13.89
CA SER A 98 1.75 -9.09 -14.88
C SER A 98 3.22 -8.68 -15.02
N HIS A 99 3.64 -7.53 -14.46
CA HIS A 99 4.99 -7.00 -14.66
C HIS A 99 5.78 -6.90 -13.36
N GLY A 100 7.02 -7.38 -13.37
CA GLY A 100 7.92 -7.35 -12.20
C GLY A 100 8.30 -5.94 -11.71
N LEU A 101 8.13 -4.91 -12.52
CA LEU A 101 8.42 -3.50 -12.20
C LEU A 101 7.22 -2.74 -11.60
N LEU A 102 6.07 -3.40 -11.48
CA LEU A 102 4.87 -2.79 -10.88
C LEU A 102 5.09 -2.22 -9.47
N PRO A 103 5.84 -2.87 -8.56
CA PRO A 103 6.10 -2.31 -7.23
C PRO A 103 6.78 -0.94 -7.26
N LEU A 104 7.66 -0.71 -8.23
CA LEU A 104 8.35 0.57 -8.42
C LEU A 104 7.36 1.67 -8.84
N ALA A 105 6.51 1.38 -9.83
CA ALA A 105 5.49 2.32 -10.30
C ALA A 105 4.45 2.60 -9.21
N VAL A 106 4.02 1.59 -8.47
CA VAL A 106 3.07 1.74 -7.35
C VAL A 106 3.70 2.53 -6.21
N GLY A 107 4.96 2.28 -5.87
CA GLY A 107 5.69 3.04 -4.85
C GLY A 107 5.83 4.53 -5.22
N ALA A 108 6.20 4.82 -6.48
CA ALA A 108 6.27 6.19 -6.99
C ALA A 108 4.90 6.87 -6.99
N ALA A 109 3.86 6.20 -7.48
CA ALA A 109 2.50 6.75 -7.51
C ALA A 109 1.93 6.97 -6.10
N ALA A 110 2.18 6.06 -5.17
CA ALA A 110 1.76 6.20 -3.78
C ALA A 110 2.44 7.39 -3.10
N THR A 111 3.76 7.54 -3.28
CA THR A 111 4.51 8.66 -2.69
C THR A 111 4.13 9.99 -3.34
N GLY A 112 4.07 10.06 -4.67
CA GLY A 112 3.62 11.26 -5.37
C GLY A 112 2.21 11.66 -4.98
N GLY A 113 1.30 10.69 -4.90
CA GLY A 113 -0.07 10.89 -4.44
C GLY A 113 -0.14 11.37 -2.99
N PHE A 114 0.70 10.80 -2.11
CA PHE A 114 0.81 11.24 -0.72
C PHE A 114 1.28 12.69 -0.63
N VAL A 115 2.36 13.06 -1.31
CA VAL A 115 2.93 14.42 -1.28
C VAL A 115 1.92 15.44 -1.79
N VAL A 116 1.24 15.17 -2.91
CA VAL A 116 0.25 16.07 -3.49
C VAL A 116 -0.98 16.20 -2.56
N ALA A 117 -1.50 15.08 -2.07
CA ALA A 117 -2.67 15.10 -1.20
C ALA A 117 -2.36 15.75 0.15
N PHE A 118 -1.18 15.49 0.72
CA PHE A 118 -0.74 16.10 1.97
C PHE A 118 -0.56 17.62 1.80
N ALA A 119 0.06 18.06 0.70
CA ALA A 119 0.19 19.48 0.39
C ALA A 119 -1.18 20.15 0.21
N ALA A 120 -2.12 19.49 -0.49
CA ALA A 120 -3.47 20.02 -0.69
C ALA A 120 -4.24 20.18 0.63
N VAL A 121 -4.20 19.15 1.50
CA VAL A 121 -4.87 19.21 2.81
C VAL A 121 -4.21 20.27 3.71
N SER A 122 -2.88 20.31 3.74
CA SER A 122 -2.13 21.31 4.52
C SER A 122 -2.44 22.73 4.06
N PHE A 123 -2.57 22.94 2.76
CA PHE A 123 -2.96 24.25 2.20
C PHE A 123 -4.40 24.62 2.59
N MET A 124 -5.34 23.67 2.55
CA MET A 124 -6.73 23.90 2.96
C MET A 124 -6.86 24.24 4.45
N LEU A 125 -5.98 23.69 5.28
CA LEU A 125 -5.96 23.92 6.73
C LEU A 125 -5.12 25.13 7.13
N ASP A 126 -4.55 25.88 6.18
CA ASP A 126 -3.67 27.04 6.41
C ASP A 126 -2.48 26.72 7.35
N VAL A 127 -2.01 25.47 7.32
CA VAL A 127 -0.89 25.00 8.15
C VAL A 127 0.43 25.33 7.44
N GLY A 128 0.73 26.61 7.25
CA GLY A 128 2.05 27.10 6.84
C GLY A 128 2.57 26.59 5.49
N ALA A 129 1.67 26.19 4.60
CA ALA A 129 2.04 25.67 3.28
C ALA A 129 2.46 26.81 2.33
N SER A 130 3.75 27.17 2.36
CA SER A 130 4.34 28.03 1.33
C SER A 130 4.71 27.18 0.12
N VAL A 131 4.06 27.43 -1.02
CA VAL A 131 4.46 26.80 -2.28
C VAL A 131 5.74 27.48 -2.80
N SER A 132 6.88 26.88 -2.48
CA SER A 132 8.19 27.31 -2.98
C SER A 132 8.67 26.34 -4.08
N PRO A 133 9.41 26.80 -5.10
CA PRO A 133 10.05 25.91 -6.06
C PRO A 133 10.93 24.83 -5.43
N LEU A 134 11.48 25.10 -4.25
CA LEU A 134 12.25 24.12 -3.47
C LEU A 134 11.39 22.94 -3.01
N VAL A 135 10.15 23.19 -2.60
CA VAL A 135 9.22 22.13 -2.18
C VAL A 135 8.89 21.18 -3.34
N ILE A 136 8.74 21.72 -4.55
CA ILE A 136 8.51 20.90 -5.76
C ILE A 136 9.71 20.00 -6.05
N ARG A 137 10.92 20.55 -5.96
CA ARG A 137 12.14 19.77 -6.13
C ARG A 137 12.25 18.66 -5.09
N ASP A 138 12.00 18.97 -3.82
CA ASP A 138 12.08 18.02 -2.72
C ASP A 138 11.02 16.91 -2.87
N ALA A 139 9.82 17.26 -3.34
CA ALA A 139 8.77 16.30 -3.68
C ALA A 139 9.19 15.32 -4.80
N ILE A 140 9.83 15.83 -5.85
CA ILE A 140 10.32 14.99 -6.96
C ILE A 140 11.43 14.07 -6.47
N VAL A 141 12.40 14.59 -5.73
CA VAL A 141 13.51 13.78 -5.18
C VAL A 141 12.98 12.72 -4.22
N THR A 142 12.06 13.06 -3.32
CA THR A 142 11.39 12.13 -2.42
C THR A 142 10.68 11.02 -3.20
N THR A 143 9.93 11.36 -4.25
CA THR A 143 9.22 10.37 -5.08
C THR A 143 10.19 9.43 -5.78
N LEU A 144 11.30 9.94 -6.33
CA LEU A 144 12.33 9.12 -6.99
C LEU A 144 13.06 8.20 -6.00
N LEU A 145 13.43 8.71 -4.83
CA LEU A 145 14.05 7.92 -3.77
C LEU A 145 13.12 6.81 -3.32
N ASN A 146 11.87 7.12 -3.06
CA ASN A 146 10.88 6.13 -2.65
C ASN A 146 10.57 5.10 -3.74
N ALA A 147 10.57 5.49 -5.01
CA ALA A 147 10.47 4.54 -6.10
C ALA A 147 11.61 3.51 -6.07
N LEU A 148 12.85 3.95 -5.83
CA LEU A 148 14.00 3.05 -5.72
C LEU A 148 13.88 2.12 -4.51
N PHE A 149 13.47 2.66 -3.35
CA PHE A 149 13.27 1.89 -2.12
C PHE A 149 11.99 1.04 -2.11
N ALA A 150 11.08 1.24 -3.06
CA ALA A 150 9.88 0.43 -3.17
C ALA A 150 10.19 -1.06 -3.36
N LEU A 151 11.20 -1.42 -4.17
CA LEU A 151 11.55 -2.82 -4.43
C LEU A 151 11.91 -3.60 -3.16
N PRO A 152 12.88 -3.16 -2.30
CA PRO A 152 13.20 -3.88 -1.07
C PRO A 152 12.03 -3.87 -0.08
N VAL A 153 11.27 -2.77 0.05
CA VAL A 153 10.12 -2.69 0.95
C VAL A 153 9.01 -3.65 0.53
N PHE A 154 8.64 -3.68 -0.73
CA PHE A 154 7.63 -4.61 -1.25
C PHE A 154 8.09 -6.06 -1.13
N THR A 155 9.36 -6.35 -1.38
CA THR A 155 9.92 -7.71 -1.23
C THR A 155 9.91 -8.15 0.23
N GLY A 156 10.28 -7.28 1.16
CA GLY A 156 10.23 -7.52 2.61
C GLY A 156 8.81 -7.73 3.11
N SER A 157 7.89 -6.84 2.72
CA SER A 157 6.48 -6.94 3.05
C SER A 157 5.85 -8.23 2.50
N ARG A 158 6.19 -8.62 1.28
CA ARG A 158 5.75 -9.89 0.68
C ARG A 158 6.20 -11.10 1.50
N LYS A 159 7.46 -11.13 1.97
CA LYS A 159 7.97 -12.23 2.81
C LYS A 159 7.21 -12.32 4.12
N LEU A 160 6.93 -11.19 4.76
CA LEU A 160 6.22 -11.12 6.03
C LEU A 160 4.74 -11.48 5.91
N LEU A 161 4.10 -11.07 4.81
CA LEU A 161 2.68 -11.32 4.54
C LEU A 161 2.42 -12.67 3.84
N ARG A 162 3.44 -13.36 3.34
CA ARG A 162 3.29 -14.67 2.65
C ARG A 162 2.40 -15.69 3.39
N PRO A 163 2.48 -15.85 4.72
CA PRO A 163 1.60 -16.79 5.42
C PRO A 163 0.13 -16.37 5.43
N ALA A 164 -0.14 -15.07 5.30
CA ALA A 164 -1.49 -14.49 5.24
C ALA A 164 -2.10 -14.51 3.83
N LEU A 165 -1.23 -14.56 2.81
CA LEU A 165 -1.60 -14.66 1.38
C LEU A 165 -1.84 -16.09 0.91
N LYS A 166 -1.91 -17.08 1.82
CA LYS A 166 -2.31 -18.44 1.45
C LYS A 166 -3.73 -18.37 0.92
N VAL A 167 -3.84 -18.48 -0.39
CA VAL A 167 -5.10 -18.67 -1.11
C VAL A 167 -5.83 -19.84 -0.45
N ASP A 168 -7.09 -19.62 -0.09
CA ASP A 168 -7.93 -20.65 0.49
C ASP A 168 -7.87 -21.90 -0.41
N PRO A 169 -7.52 -23.09 0.14
CA PRO A 169 -7.49 -24.34 -0.62
C PRO A 169 -8.79 -24.62 -1.37
N LEU A 170 -9.92 -24.07 -0.90
CA LEU A 170 -11.22 -24.19 -1.53
C LEU A 170 -11.34 -23.35 -2.81
N GLU A 171 -10.72 -22.16 -2.87
CA GLU A 171 -10.64 -21.37 -4.11
C GLU A 171 -9.75 -22.03 -5.16
N LEU A 172 -8.64 -22.64 -4.75
CA LEU A 172 -7.80 -23.44 -5.65
C LEU A 172 -8.56 -24.65 -6.20
N ARG A 173 -9.40 -25.30 -5.40
CA ARG A 173 -10.28 -26.39 -5.86
C ARG A 173 -11.38 -25.88 -6.79
N ARG A 174 -11.94 -24.69 -6.56
CA ARG A 174 -12.91 -24.06 -7.46
C ARG A 174 -12.31 -23.72 -8.83
N ARG A 175 -11.10 -23.19 -8.86
CA ARG A 175 -10.40 -22.89 -10.12
C ARG A 175 -9.93 -24.15 -10.87
N ARG A 176 -9.74 -25.27 -10.16
CA ARG A 176 -9.37 -26.57 -10.76
C ARG A 176 -10.56 -27.41 -11.20
N ARG A 177 -11.79 -27.03 -10.86
CA ARG A 177 -12.94 -27.68 -11.48
C ARG A 177 -12.99 -27.19 -12.93
N PRO A 178 -12.79 -28.09 -13.91
CA PRO A 178 -13.06 -27.73 -15.29
C PRO A 178 -14.50 -27.24 -15.37
N PRO A 179 -14.81 -26.28 -16.28
CA PRO A 179 -16.18 -25.89 -16.52
C PRO A 179 -16.96 -27.19 -16.67
N ARG A 180 -18.00 -27.39 -15.86
CA ARG A 180 -18.94 -28.45 -16.15
C ARG A 180 -19.37 -28.18 -17.59
N GLU A 181 -18.95 -29.05 -18.49
CA GLU A 181 -19.55 -29.13 -19.80
C GLU A 181 -21.04 -29.39 -19.55
N THR A 182 -21.79 -28.32 -19.48
CA THR A 182 -23.24 -28.37 -19.70
C THR A 182 -23.40 -28.63 -21.18
N GLY A 183 -23.02 -29.85 -21.56
CA GLY A 183 -23.46 -30.39 -22.82
C GLY A 183 -24.96 -30.39 -22.83
N PRO A 184 -25.61 -30.01 -23.93
CA PRO A 184 -27.06 -30.03 -24.01
C PRO A 184 -27.54 -31.41 -23.67
N LEU A 185 -28.32 -31.44 -22.58
CA LEU A 185 -29.23 -32.54 -22.17
C LEU A 185 -28.94 -33.91 -22.80
N GLY A 186 -28.29 -34.77 -22.02
CA GLY A 186 -28.46 -36.24 -21.97
C GLY A 186 -29.10 -36.97 -23.15
N LEU A 187 -28.68 -36.72 -24.38
CA LEU A 187 -29.10 -37.54 -25.52
C LEU A 187 -28.05 -38.58 -25.91
N ARG A 188 -27.28 -39.04 -24.95
CA ARG A 188 -26.46 -40.26 -25.09
C ARG A 188 -27.27 -41.44 -24.59
N GLY A 189 -28.20 -41.87 -25.37
CA GLY A 189 -28.99 -43.03 -24.96
C GLY A 189 -30.05 -43.50 -25.97
N LEU A 190 -30.07 -42.95 -27.16
CA LEU A 190 -30.98 -43.39 -28.22
C LEU A 190 -30.21 -43.65 -29.52
N GLU A 191 -29.29 -44.61 -29.49
CA GLU A 191 -28.88 -45.32 -30.69
C GLU A 191 -29.33 -46.76 -30.50
N VAL A 192 -30.39 -47.10 -31.23
CA VAL A 192 -30.84 -48.45 -31.51
C VAL A 192 -30.10 -48.97 -32.73
#